data_4d3ded08c0b059859deff7fb9eb83f39
#
_entry.id   4d3ded08c0b059859deff7fb9eb83f39
#
_cell.length_a   1.000
_cell.length_b   1.000
_cell.length_c   1.000
_cell.angle_alpha   90.00
_cell.angle_beta   90.00
_cell.angle_gamma   90.00
#
_symmetry.space_group_name_H-M   'P 1'
#
loop_
_entity.id
_entity.type
_entity.pdbx_description
1 polymer ?
#
loop_
_entity_poly.entity_id
_entity_poly.type
_entity_poly.pdbx_seq_one_letter_code
_entity_poly.pdbx_strand_id
1 'polypeptide(L)'
;KDNDSMMAMNAETKAVYAKYGVSPSGSCLQLLIQMPILFALYRVIYNMPAYVTRIRDAFGVIADSIIASGKVSEIQNLKVAAAYARNFAIDERNAVIDVLYVMNNKDLAAYATGHEDVLEQISHFNNFLGINIANSPSFMISDAWNAEGGPQILLIIAALLIPLLSAFTQWLN
;
A
#
# COMPACT_ATOMS: atom_id res chain seq x y z
N LYS A 1 -13.06 -44.51 -7.15
CA LYS A 1 -14.35 -43.97 -6.61
C LYS A 1 -14.45 -42.45 -6.69
N ASP A 2 -13.36 -41.72 -6.50
CA ASP A 2 -13.40 -40.26 -6.54
C ASP A 2 -13.50 -39.67 -7.96
N ASN A 3 -12.86 -40.29 -8.95
CA ASN A 3 -12.89 -39.77 -10.33
C ASN A 3 -14.28 -39.85 -10.96
N ASP A 4 -15.04 -40.91 -10.72
CA ASP A 4 -16.38 -41.09 -11.27
C ASP A 4 -17.36 -40.08 -10.64
N SER A 5 -17.25 -39.80 -9.37
CA SER A 5 -18.06 -38.78 -8.67
C SER A 5 -17.73 -37.38 -9.15
N MET A 6 -16.46 -37.08 -9.42
CA MET A 6 -16.04 -35.78 -9.98
C MET A 6 -16.50 -35.61 -11.42
N MET A 7 -16.48 -36.67 -12.24
CA MET A 7 -17.01 -36.63 -13.61
C MET A 7 -18.53 -36.40 -13.63
N ALA A 8 -19.27 -37.07 -12.75
CA ALA A 8 -20.72 -36.89 -12.61
C ALA A 8 -21.05 -35.45 -12.18
N MET A 9 -20.37 -34.92 -11.18
CA MET A 9 -20.55 -33.55 -10.71
C MET A 9 -20.22 -32.49 -11.78
N ASN A 10 -19.16 -32.72 -12.58
CA ASN A 10 -18.81 -31.85 -13.69
C ASN A 10 -19.87 -31.89 -14.82
N ALA A 11 -20.47 -33.07 -15.10
CA ALA A 11 -21.52 -33.21 -16.09
C ALA A 11 -22.79 -32.49 -15.63
N GLU A 12 -23.21 -32.64 -14.39
CA GLU A 12 -24.35 -31.93 -13.82
C GLU A 12 -24.14 -30.41 -13.82
N THR A 13 -22.96 -29.95 -13.42
CA THR A 13 -22.61 -28.52 -13.44
C THR A 13 -22.71 -27.97 -14.87
N LYS A 14 -22.17 -28.66 -15.88
CA LYS A 14 -22.28 -28.27 -17.28
C LYS A 14 -23.75 -28.23 -17.77
N ALA A 15 -24.57 -29.17 -17.36
CA ALA A 15 -25.98 -29.20 -17.72
C ALA A 15 -26.73 -27.98 -17.11
N VAL A 16 -26.42 -27.60 -15.89
CA VAL A 16 -27.00 -26.42 -15.26
C VAL A 16 -26.58 -25.15 -16.01
N TYR A 17 -25.30 -24.97 -16.33
CA TYR A 17 -24.82 -23.82 -17.09
C TYR A 17 -25.48 -23.74 -18.48
N ALA A 18 -25.62 -24.87 -19.17
CA ALA A 18 -26.28 -24.93 -20.45
C ALA A 18 -27.79 -24.58 -20.38
N LYS A 19 -28.46 -25.00 -19.30
CA LYS A 19 -29.88 -24.70 -19.04
C LYS A 19 -30.13 -23.20 -18.82
N TYR A 20 -29.20 -22.50 -18.14
CA TYR A 20 -29.35 -21.09 -17.86
C TYR A 20 -28.63 -20.19 -18.88
N GLY A 21 -28.01 -20.74 -19.91
CA GLY A 21 -27.29 -19.97 -20.93
C GLY A 21 -26.10 -19.20 -20.44
N VAL A 22 -25.51 -19.61 -19.29
CA VAL A 22 -24.37 -18.93 -18.64
C VAL A 22 -23.09 -19.70 -18.97
N SER A 23 -22.05 -18.97 -19.37
CA SER A 23 -20.74 -19.58 -19.61
C SER A 23 -19.87 -19.48 -18.36
N PRO A 24 -19.26 -20.58 -17.85
CA PRO A 24 -18.31 -20.52 -16.74
C PRO A 24 -17.06 -19.68 -17.06
N SER A 25 -16.75 -19.50 -18.35
CA SER A 25 -15.63 -18.67 -18.82
C SER A 25 -15.94 -17.17 -18.82
N GLY A 26 -17.20 -16.75 -18.69
CA GLY A 26 -17.57 -15.34 -18.66
C GLY A 26 -16.94 -14.59 -17.48
N SER A 27 -16.95 -15.18 -16.29
CA SER A 27 -16.35 -14.61 -15.09
C SER A 27 -14.82 -14.57 -15.15
N CYS A 28 -14.18 -15.59 -15.72
CA CYS A 28 -12.72 -15.62 -15.83
C CYS A 28 -12.19 -14.65 -16.90
N LEU A 29 -12.97 -14.38 -17.97
CA LEU A 29 -12.60 -13.37 -18.96
C LEU A 29 -12.57 -11.97 -18.36
N GLN A 30 -13.55 -11.63 -17.52
CA GLN A 30 -13.57 -10.36 -16.79
C GLN A 30 -12.34 -10.23 -15.88
N LEU A 31 -12.00 -11.28 -15.16
CA LEU A 31 -10.81 -11.32 -14.28
C LEU A 31 -9.52 -11.14 -15.08
N LEU A 32 -9.43 -11.75 -16.26
CA LEU A 32 -8.25 -11.68 -17.14
C LEU A 32 -8.04 -10.25 -17.70
N ILE A 33 -9.12 -9.52 -17.99
CA ILE A 33 -9.05 -8.10 -18.40
C ILE A 33 -8.72 -7.21 -17.20
N GLN A 34 -9.26 -7.52 -16.02
CA GLN A 34 -9.06 -6.73 -14.80
C GLN A 34 -7.64 -6.82 -14.26
N MET A 35 -6.97 -7.99 -14.37
CA MET A 35 -5.64 -8.22 -13.80
C MET A 35 -4.57 -7.25 -14.29
N PRO A 36 -4.40 -6.98 -15.62
CA PRO A 36 -3.42 -6.00 -16.08
C PRO A 36 -3.65 -4.60 -15.51
N ILE A 37 -4.93 -4.18 -15.39
CA ILE A 37 -5.31 -2.88 -14.85
C ILE A 37 -4.93 -2.82 -13.36
N LEU A 38 -5.22 -3.88 -12.62
CA LEU A 38 -4.90 -3.98 -11.20
C LEU A 38 -3.38 -3.93 -10.96
N PHE A 39 -2.58 -4.67 -11.77
CA PHE A 39 -1.12 -4.62 -11.70
C PHE A 39 -0.56 -3.24 -12.04
N ALA A 40 -1.10 -2.56 -13.05
CA ALA A 40 -0.72 -1.20 -13.38
C ALA A 40 -1.02 -0.23 -12.22
N LEU A 41 -2.19 -0.35 -11.59
CA LEU A 41 -2.58 0.46 -10.44
C LEU A 41 -1.64 0.21 -9.24
N TYR A 42 -1.35 -1.06 -8.92
CA TYR A 42 -0.39 -1.39 -7.88
C TYR A 42 0.99 -0.78 -8.15
N ARG A 43 1.47 -0.85 -9.39
CA ARG A 43 2.76 -0.27 -9.75
C ARG A 43 2.80 1.24 -9.53
N VAL A 44 1.71 1.95 -9.83
CA VAL A 44 1.60 3.40 -9.56
C VAL A 44 1.61 3.68 -8.06
N ILE A 45 0.85 2.92 -7.26
CA ILE A 45 0.77 3.11 -5.81
C ILE A 45 2.11 2.88 -5.13
N TYR A 46 2.84 1.80 -5.51
CA TYR A 46 4.15 1.50 -4.92
C TYR A 46 5.26 2.45 -5.37
N ASN A 47 5.08 3.16 -6.48
CA ASN A 47 6.06 4.12 -7.00
C ASN A 47 5.44 5.51 -7.14
N MET A 48 4.61 5.91 -6.18
CA MET A 48 3.91 7.19 -6.19
C MET A 48 4.82 8.38 -6.50
N PRO A 49 6.05 8.50 -5.94
CA PRO A 49 6.95 9.61 -6.26
C PRO A 49 7.33 9.70 -7.74
N ALA A 50 7.35 8.58 -8.48
CA ALA A 50 7.64 8.59 -9.91
C ALA A 50 6.52 9.22 -10.75
N TYR A 51 5.28 9.20 -10.26
CA TYR A 51 4.08 9.66 -11.00
C TYR A 51 3.49 10.96 -10.46
N VAL A 52 3.72 11.29 -9.20
CA VAL A 52 3.16 12.48 -8.55
C VAL A 52 4.26 13.47 -8.19
N THR A 53 4.42 14.49 -9.01
CA THR A 53 5.50 15.51 -8.90
C THR A 53 5.55 16.14 -7.50
N ARG A 54 4.40 16.51 -6.93
CA ARG A 54 4.35 17.12 -5.59
C ARG A 54 4.96 16.23 -4.50
N ILE A 55 4.70 14.93 -4.55
CA ILE A 55 5.26 13.97 -3.60
C ILE A 55 6.76 13.86 -3.83
N ARG A 56 7.19 13.70 -5.08
CA ARG A 56 8.60 13.63 -5.44
C ARG A 56 9.38 14.86 -5.02
N ASP A 57 8.82 16.04 -5.20
CA ASP A 57 9.50 17.29 -4.86
C ASP A 57 9.63 17.45 -3.33
N ALA A 58 8.59 17.10 -2.56
CA ALA A 58 8.65 17.13 -1.10
C ALA A 58 9.72 16.17 -0.55
N PHE A 59 9.69 14.91 -0.94
CA PHE A 59 10.74 13.96 -0.53
C PHE A 59 12.11 14.28 -1.12
N GLY A 60 12.15 14.94 -2.28
CA GLY A 60 13.36 15.38 -2.96
C GLY A 60 14.20 16.33 -2.13
N VAL A 61 13.58 17.24 -1.39
CA VAL A 61 14.29 18.18 -0.50
C VAL A 61 15.08 17.41 0.58
N ILE A 62 14.46 16.40 1.20
CA ILE A 62 15.11 15.55 2.20
C ILE A 62 16.19 14.69 1.55
N ALA A 63 15.92 14.12 0.39
CA ALA A 63 16.88 13.30 -0.36
C ALA A 63 18.13 14.11 -0.73
N ASP A 64 17.96 15.33 -1.23
CA ASP A 64 19.07 16.22 -1.59
C ASP A 64 19.93 16.56 -0.36
N SER A 65 19.34 16.77 0.80
CA SER A 65 20.05 16.98 2.06
C SER A 65 20.86 15.74 2.48
N ILE A 66 20.29 14.53 2.35
CA ILE A 66 20.97 13.27 2.64
C ILE A 66 22.17 13.05 1.72
N ILE A 67 21.99 13.30 0.43
CA ILE A 67 23.07 13.18 -0.56
C ILE A 67 24.18 14.19 -0.27
N ALA A 68 23.83 15.45 -0.02
CA ALA A 68 24.78 16.49 0.30
C ALA A 68 25.58 16.20 1.59
N SER A 69 24.97 15.52 2.56
CA SER A 69 25.64 15.12 3.80
C SER A 69 26.43 13.81 3.72
N GLY A 70 26.43 13.14 2.55
CA GLY A 70 27.13 11.87 2.32
C GLY A 70 26.53 10.66 3.06
N LYS A 71 25.27 10.74 3.50
CA LYS A 71 24.60 9.72 4.29
C LYS A 71 23.82 8.70 3.46
N VAL A 72 24.02 8.65 2.15
CA VAL A 72 23.31 7.71 1.26
C VAL A 72 23.53 6.26 1.68
N SER A 73 24.74 5.89 2.14
CA SER A 73 25.02 4.54 2.62
C SER A 73 24.20 4.13 3.83
N GLU A 74 23.80 5.08 4.69
CA GLU A 74 22.90 4.81 5.82
C GLU A 74 21.52 4.40 5.31
N ILE A 75 21.00 5.11 4.28
CA ILE A 75 19.73 4.80 3.64
C ILE A 75 19.78 3.43 2.93
N GLN A 76 20.87 3.12 2.21
CA GLN A 76 21.05 1.84 1.52
C GLN A 76 21.05 0.64 2.47
N ASN A 77 21.53 0.81 3.70
CA ASN A 77 21.59 -0.24 4.71
C ASN A 77 20.25 -0.51 5.43
N LEU A 78 19.23 0.31 5.19
CA LEU A 78 17.91 0.08 5.75
C LEU A 78 17.25 -1.16 5.15
N LYS A 79 16.50 -1.91 5.96
CA LYS A 79 15.77 -3.10 5.48
C LYS A 79 14.82 -2.77 4.33
N VAL A 80 14.16 -1.62 4.38
CA VAL A 80 13.23 -1.16 3.34
C VAL A 80 13.95 -0.86 2.01
N ALA A 81 15.23 -0.48 2.05
CA ALA A 81 16.03 -0.18 0.87
C ALA A 81 16.36 -1.42 0.03
N ALA A 82 16.29 -2.62 0.59
CA ALA A 82 16.60 -3.86 -0.12
C ALA A 82 15.75 -4.05 -1.38
N ALA A 83 14.49 -3.61 -1.36
CA ALA A 83 13.59 -3.66 -2.51
C ALA A 83 14.02 -2.72 -3.65
N TYR A 84 14.79 -1.66 -3.34
CA TYR A 84 15.22 -0.60 -4.25
C TYR A 84 16.72 -0.67 -4.58
N ALA A 85 17.43 -1.71 -4.16
CA ALA A 85 18.88 -1.83 -4.31
C ALA A 85 19.38 -1.62 -5.76
N ARG A 86 18.59 -2.07 -6.75
CA ARG A 86 18.92 -1.86 -8.18
C ARG A 86 18.77 -0.40 -8.60
N ASN A 87 17.85 0.33 -7.99
CA ASN A 87 17.55 1.71 -8.36
C ASN A 87 18.72 2.64 -7.99
N PHE A 88 19.43 2.36 -6.90
CA PHE A 88 20.62 3.12 -6.50
C PHE A 88 21.74 3.12 -7.54
N ALA A 89 21.88 2.05 -8.32
CA ALA A 89 22.85 1.98 -9.39
C ALA A 89 22.45 2.76 -10.67
N ILE A 90 21.14 3.08 -10.81
CA ILE A 90 20.59 3.76 -11.98
C ILE A 90 20.43 5.26 -11.70
N ASP A 91 19.79 5.59 -10.58
CA ASP A 91 19.52 6.97 -10.17
C ASP A 91 19.45 7.01 -8.63
N GLU A 92 20.55 7.40 -8.02
CA GLU A 92 20.71 7.45 -6.57
C GLU A 92 19.68 8.36 -5.91
N ARG A 93 19.40 9.53 -6.49
CA ARG A 93 18.46 10.49 -5.95
C ARG A 93 17.02 9.92 -5.90
N ASN A 94 16.56 9.38 -7.00
CA ASN A 94 15.23 8.77 -7.06
C ASN A 94 15.15 7.53 -6.17
N ALA A 95 16.21 6.73 -6.05
CA ALA A 95 16.23 5.60 -5.13
C ALA A 95 16.13 6.03 -3.67
N VAL A 96 16.81 7.11 -3.27
CA VAL A 96 16.64 7.68 -1.91
C VAL A 96 15.20 8.13 -1.70
N ILE A 97 14.60 8.84 -2.66
CA ILE A 97 13.19 9.27 -2.59
C ILE A 97 12.25 8.07 -2.41
N ASP A 98 12.44 7.01 -3.19
CA ASP A 98 11.60 5.80 -3.12
C ASP A 98 11.71 5.14 -1.73
N VAL A 99 12.90 5.07 -1.15
CA VAL A 99 13.11 4.53 0.20
C VAL A 99 12.47 5.41 1.27
N LEU A 100 12.64 6.73 1.19
CA LEU A 100 12.04 7.68 2.12
C LEU A 100 10.51 7.61 2.08
N TYR A 101 9.94 7.43 0.89
CA TYR A 101 8.48 7.34 0.70
C TYR A 101 7.87 6.13 1.42
N VAL A 102 8.55 4.98 1.45
CA VAL A 102 8.05 3.76 2.11
C VAL A 102 8.45 3.66 3.58
N MET A 103 9.23 4.63 4.07
CA MET A 103 9.68 4.69 5.45
C MET A 103 8.53 5.11 6.38
N ASN A 104 8.52 4.60 7.60
CA ASN A 104 7.57 5.08 8.59
C ASN A 104 7.89 6.52 9.05
N ASN A 105 6.89 7.23 9.57
CA ASN A 105 7.03 8.64 9.93
C ASN A 105 8.09 8.91 11.01
N LYS A 106 8.34 7.96 11.94
CA LYS A 106 9.34 8.13 13.01
C LYS A 106 10.75 8.09 12.43
N ASP A 107 11.00 7.11 11.56
CA ASP A 107 12.32 6.99 10.93
C ASP A 107 12.56 8.13 9.94
N LEU A 108 11.53 8.54 9.20
CA LEU A 108 11.60 9.67 8.27
C LEU A 108 11.96 10.97 9.01
N ALA A 109 11.40 11.23 10.18
CA ALA A 109 11.69 12.41 10.99
C ALA A 109 13.18 12.51 11.38
N ALA A 110 13.85 11.39 11.59
CA ALA A 110 15.27 11.37 11.91
C ALA A 110 16.15 11.88 10.75
N TYR A 111 15.72 11.69 9.50
CA TYR A 111 16.42 12.16 8.30
C TYR A 111 15.99 13.54 7.81
N ALA A 112 14.87 14.04 8.28
CA ALA A 112 14.30 15.33 7.89
C ALA A 112 14.64 16.49 8.84
N THR A 113 15.67 16.35 9.68
CA THR A 113 16.12 17.40 10.59
C THR A 113 16.45 18.67 9.83
N GLY A 114 15.82 19.79 10.19
CA GLY A 114 15.94 21.06 9.49
C GLY A 114 14.98 21.24 8.31
N HIS A 115 14.07 20.27 8.08
CA HIS A 115 13.03 20.31 7.05
C HIS A 115 11.66 19.92 7.63
N GLU A 116 11.35 20.47 8.82
CA GLU A 116 10.12 20.19 9.56
C GLU A 116 8.86 20.62 8.79
N ASP A 117 8.96 21.70 8.01
CA ASP A 117 7.92 22.19 7.10
C ASP A 117 7.59 21.16 5.99
N VAL A 118 8.61 20.48 5.50
CA VAL A 118 8.44 19.40 4.49
C VAL A 118 7.79 18.17 5.13
N LEU A 119 8.15 17.84 6.37
CA LEU A 119 7.49 16.76 7.12
C LEU A 119 6.00 17.04 7.35
N GLU A 120 5.66 18.28 7.69
CA GLU A 120 4.27 18.69 7.83
C GLU A 120 3.53 18.52 6.50
N GLN A 121 4.11 18.98 5.39
CA GLN A 121 3.54 18.80 4.05
C GLN A 121 3.35 17.32 3.69
N ILE A 122 4.34 16.47 3.96
CA ILE A 122 4.26 15.01 3.73
C ILE A 122 3.15 14.39 4.59
N SER A 123 3.00 14.83 5.84
CA SER A 123 1.94 14.33 6.73
C SER A 123 0.55 14.62 6.18
N HIS A 124 0.37 15.77 5.53
CA HIS A 124 -0.89 16.12 4.87
C HIS A 124 -1.23 15.20 3.69
N PHE A 125 -0.24 14.72 2.93
CA PHE A 125 -0.48 13.78 1.82
C PHE A 125 -1.01 12.43 2.32
N ASN A 126 -0.62 12.03 3.52
CA ASN A 126 -0.99 10.76 4.12
C ASN A 126 -2.23 10.86 5.02
N ASN A 127 -2.78 12.06 5.22
CA ASN A 127 -3.91 12.27 6.11
C ASN A 127 -5.20 12.48 5.31
N PHE A 128 -6.12 11.52 5.40
CA PHE A 128 -7.44 11.59 4.81
C PHE A 128 -8.51 11.55 5.90
N LEU A 129 -9.30 12.61 6.03
CA LEU A 129 -10.32 12.75 7.09
C LEU A 129 -9.81 12.54 8.51
N GLY A 130 -8.56 12.94 8.79
CA GLY A 130 -7.95 12.75 10.09
C GLY A 130 -7.35 11.35 10.33
N ILE A 131 -7.43 10.46 9.34
CA ILE A 131 -6.86 9.11 9.38
C ILE A 131 -5.61 9.08 8.52
N ASN A 132 -4.48 8.60 9.09
CA ASN A 132 -3.27 8.38 8.32
C ASN A 132 -3.42 7.11 7.45
N ILE A 133 -3.63 7.31 6.15
CA ILE A 133 -3.85 6.21 5.18
C ILE A 133 -2.57 5.41 4.86
N ALA A 134 -1.39 5.92 5.23
CA ALA A 134 -0.14 5.20 5.08
C ALA A 134 0.04 4.09 6.14
N ASN A 135 -0.71 4.16 7.24
CA ASN A 135 -0.65 3.18 8.32
C ASN A 135 -1.65 2.05 8.10
N SER A 136 -1.24 0.81 8.35
CA SER A 136 -2.18 -0.31 8.38
C SER A 136 -3.13 -0.20 9.58
N PRO A 137 -4.37 -0.71 9.51
CA PRO A 137 -5.29 -0.73 10.63
C PRO A 137 -4.70 -1.40 11.89
N SER A 138 -3.95 -2.48 11.72
CA SER A 138 -3.28 -3.18 12.83
C SER A 138 -2.23 -2.31 13.52
N PHE A 139 -1.46 -1.54 12.74
CA PHE A 139 -0.50 -0.60 13.30
C PHE A 139 -1.19 0.53 14.08
N MET A 140 -2.25 1.11 13.50
CA MET A 140 -3.03 2.18 14.15
C MET A 140 -3.66 1.71 15.47
N ILE A 141 -4.18 0.48 15.52
CA ILE A 141 -4.75 -0.09 16.74
C ILE A 141 -3.66 -0.29 17.80
N SER A 142 -2.50 -0.83 17.42
CA SER A 142 -1.38 -1.04 18.35
C SER A 142 -0.83 0.27 18.88
N ASP A 143 -0.67 1.27 18.03
CA ASP A 143 -0.19 2.60 18.40
C ASP A 143 -1.17 3.33 19.34
N ALA A 144 -2.47 3.29 19.01
CA ALA A 144 -3.53 3.88 19.81
C ALA A 144 -3.72 3.17 21.16
N TRP A 145 -3.44 1.86 21.24
CA TRP A 145 -3.50 1.09 22.48
C TRP A 145 -2.36 1.41 23.44
N ASN A 146 -1.14 1.60 22.88
CA ASN A 146 0.08 1.89 23.64
C ASN A 146 0.40 3.39 23.76
N ALA A 147 -0.55 4.27 23.42
CA ALA A 147 -0.33 5.72 23.48
C ALA A 147 -0.04 6.20 24.91
N GLU A 148 0.89 7.16 25.05
CA GLU A 148 1.16 7.84 26.30
C GLU A 148 -0.11 8.58 26.77
N GLY A 149 -0.68 8.19 27.91
CA GLY A 149 -1.94 8.74 28.42
C GLY A 149 -3.12 7.77 28.38
N GLY A 150 -2.91 6.56 27.90
CA GLY A 150 -3.89 5.47 27.85
C GLY A 150 -4.49 5.24 26.47
N PRO A 151 -5.32 4.18 26.32
CA PRO A 151 -5.85 3.77 25.02
C PRO A 151 -6.74 4.84 24.38
N GLN A 152 -6.40 5.23 23.16
CA GLN A 152 -7.19 6.20 22.38
C GLN A 152 -8.31 5.48 21.62
N ILE A 153 -9.41 5.19 22.30
CA ILE A 153 -10.53 4.38 21.79
C ILE A 153 -11.10 4.94 20.48
N LEU A 154 -11.16 6.26 20.33
CA LEU A 154 -11.68 6.89 19.12
C LEU A 154 -10.84 6.55 17.87
N LEU A 155 -9.52 6.50 18.00
CA LEU A 155 -8.63 6.11 16.90
C LEU A 155 -8.74 4.62 16.56
N ILE A 156 -8.96 3.77 17.57
CA ILE A 156 -9.21 2.33 17.37
C ILE A 156 -10.51 2.12 16.59
N ILE A 157 -11.58 2.83 16.97
CA ILE A 157 -12.86 2.78 16.24
C ILE A 157 -12.66 3.26 14.79
N ALA A 158 -11.96 4.37 14.59
CA ALA A 158 -11.67 4.90 13.25
C ALA A 158 -10.87 3.91 12.39
N ALA A 159 -9.87 3.23 12.95
CA ALA A 159 -9.08 2.21 12.26
C ALA A 159 -9.92 0.98 11.85
N LEU A 160 -10.92 0.60 12.64
CA LEU A 160 -11.81 -0.51 12.36
C LEU A 160 -12.96 -0.17 11.41
N LEU A 161 -13.29 1.12 11.25
CA LEU A 161 -14.46 1.56 10.47
C LEU A 161 -14.37 1.12 9.01
N ILE A 162 -13.24 1.29 8.35
CA ILE A 162 -13.05 0.92 6.93
C ILE A 162 -13.18 -0.60 6.72
N PRO A 163 -12.46 -1.47 7.47
CA PRO A 163 -12.63 -2.92 7.35
C PRO A 163 -14.07 -3.39 7.64
N LEU A 164 -14.72 -2.82 8.64
CA LEU A 164 -16.10 -3.19 9.01
C LEU A 164 -17.11 -2.77 7.93
N LEU A 165 -16.98 -1.57 7.36
CA LEU A 165 -17.82 -1.13 6.24
C LEU A 165 -17.62 -2.03 5.02
N SER A 166 -16.37 -2.40 4.72
CA SER A 166 -16.08 -3.33 3.62
C SER A 166 -16.73 -4.70 3.85
N ALA A 167 -16.59 -5.27 5.04
CA ALA A 167 -17.23 -6.53 5.41
C ALA A 167 -18.76 -6.45 5.33
N PHE A 168 -19.34 -5.35 5.81
CA PHE A 168 -20.78 -5.12 5.80
C PHE A 168 -21.32 -5.00 4.37
N THR A 169 -20.67 -4.27 3.51
CA THR A 169 -21.07 -4.15 2.10
C THR A 169 -20.97 -5.49 1.36
N GLN A 170 -19.98 -6.31 1.67
CA GLN A 170 -19.86 -7.66 1.11
C GLN A 170 -20.95 -8.62 1.64
N TRP A 171 -21.35 -8.46 2.90
CA TRP A 171 -22.43 -9.27 3.49
C TRP A 171 -23.81 -8.92 2.91
N LEU A 172 -24.01 -7.65 2.51
CA LEU A 172 -25.27 -7.19 1.88
C LEU A 172 -25.42 -7.61 0.41
N ASN A 173 -24.33 -8.00 -0.27
CA ASN A 173 -24.30 -8.35 -1.69
C ASN A 173 -24.43 -9.86 -1.89
#